data_205455410e4ba352095ede48866d7953
#
_entry.id   205455410e4ba352095ede48866d7953
#
_cell.length_a   1.000
_cell.length_b   1.000
_cell.length_c   1.000
_cell.angle_alpha   90.00
_cell.angle_beta   90.00
_cell.angle_gamma   90.00
#
_symmetry.space_group_name_H-M   'P 1'
#
loop_
_entity.id
_entity.type
_entity.pdbx_description
1 polymer ?
#
loop_
_entity_poly.entity_id
_entity_poly.type
_entity_poly.pdbx_seq_one_letter_code
_entity_poly.pdbx_strand_id
1 'polypeptide(L)'
;LSEVVFRAAMSFDVAALHPLIERAYRGETAKAGWTHEADLLFDTRTSAEELAGLIADPERVILLAHDGDILIGCVQVARAGQDLAYLGMLTVEPTLQASGLGRRLLDAAETEAVARFGARRMEMTVIRRRAELIAWYRRRGYAPTGETRPFPVDPPRPELEFVVLEKAL
;
A
#
# COMPACT_ATOMS: atom_id res chain seq x y z
N LEU A 1 -11.67 15.05 10.06
CA LEU A 1 -12.33 14.10 9.15
C LEU A 1 -13.79 13.94 9.56
N SER A 2 -14.70 14.50 8.79
CA SER A 2 -16.11 14.46 9.14
C SER A 2 -16.74 13.10 8.83
N GLU A 3 -16.57 12.62 7.63
CA GLU A 3 -17.11 11.33 7.23
C GLU A 3 -16.24 10.75 6.12
N VAL A 4 -15.62 9.60 6.39
CA VAL A 4 -14.76 8.94 5.44
C VAL A 4 -15.52 7.78 4.79
N VAL A 5 -15.54 7.79 3.46
CA VAL A 5 -16.18 6.75 2.65
C VAL A 5 -15.13 5.99 1.87
N PHE A 6 -15.26 4.66 1.84
CA PHE A 6 -14.37 3.78 1.10
C PHE A 6 -15.11 3.23 -0.11
N ARG A 7 -14.44 3.22 -1.27
CA ARG A 7 -14.97 2.61 -2.48
C ARG A 7 -13.85 2.12 -3.39
N ALA A 8 -14.17 1.22 -4.30
CA ALA A 8 -13.22 0.77 -5.30
C ALA A 8 -12.93 1.89 -6.32
N ALA A 9 -11.68 2.00 -6.72
CA ALA A 9 -11.25 2.96 -7.74
C ALA A 9 -11.79 2.57 -9.11
N MET A 10 -12.11 3.59 -9.90
CA MET A 10 -12.49 3.46 -11.30
C MET A 10 -11.50 4.23 -12.17
N SER A 11 -11.54 4.03 -13.47
CA SER A 11 -10.56 4.63 -14.39
C SER A 11 -10.47 6.14 -14.28
N PHE A 12 -11.58 6.82 -14.00
CA PHE A 12 -11.59 8.28 -13.86
C PHE A 12 -10.90 8.77 -12.59
N ASP A 13 -10.60 7.88 -11.65
CA ASP A 13 -9.93 8.25 -10.40
C ASP A 13 -8.41 8.41 -10.55
N VAL A 14 -7.83 7.94 -11.64
CA VAL A 14 -6.37 7.96 -11.85
C VAL A 14 -5.81 9.37 -11.73
N ALA A 15 -6.52 10.37 -12.25
CA ALA A 15 -6.07 11.76 -12.24
C ALA A 15 -5.86 12.32 -10.82
N ALA A 16 -6.66 11.88 -9.85
CA ALA A 16 -6.52 12.29 -8.46
C ALA A 16 -5.60 11.35 -7.67
N LEU A 17 -5.62 10.06 -8.01
CA LEU A 17 -4.88 9.02 -7.31
C LEU A 17 -3.38 9.14 -7.51
N HIS A 18 -2.94 9.37 -8.74
CA HIS A 18 -1.51 9.47 -9.06
C HIS A 18 -0.80 10.58 -8.26
N PRO A 19 -1.31 11.81 -8.22
CA PRO A 19 -0.70 12.86 -7.40
C PRO A 19 -0.69 12.56 -5.90
N LEU A 20 -1.72 11.90 -5.39
CA LEU A 20 -1.78 11.51 -3.99
C LEU A 20 -0.62 10.57 -3.64
N ILE A 21 -0.42 9.55 -4.45
CA ILE A 21 0.65 8.56 -4.25
C ILE A 21 2.02 9.24 -4.30
N GLU A 22 2.23 10.12 -5.27
CA GLU A 22 3.49 10.86 -5.39
C GLU A 22 3.77 11.73 -4.16
N ARG A 23 2.78 12.45 -3.65
CA ARG A 23 2.94 13.28 -2.45
C ARG A 23 3.32 12.44 -1.23
N ALA A 24 2.66 11.30 -1.07
CA ALA A 24 2.91 10.40 0.05
C ALA A 24 4.31 9.80 0.00
N TYR A 25 4.76 9.39 -1.17
CA TYR A 25 6.11 8.85 -1.34
C TYR A 25 7.19 9.89 -1.09
N ARG A 26 6.99 11.12 -1.54
CA ARG A 26 7.92 12.21 -1.23
C ARG A 26 8.01 12.46 0.28
N GLY A 27 6.87 12.42 0.99
CA GLY A 27 6.84 12.57 2.44
C GLY A 27 7.57 11.45 3.16
N GLU A 28 7.34 10.21 2.74
CA GLU A 28 8.02 9.04 3.31
C GLU A 28 9.51 9.09 3.04
N THR A 29 9.90 9.51 1.87
CA THR A 29 11.30 9.66 1.46
C THR A 29 12.03 10.67 2.32
N ALA A 30 11.42 11.83 2.55
CA ALA A 30 11.99 12.86 3.40
C ALA A 30 12.16 12.36 4.84
N LYS A 31 11.18 11.63 5.37
CA LYS A 31 11.25 11.02 6.71
C LYS A 31 12.37 10.00 6.83
N ALA A 32 12.56 9.21 5.79
CA ALA A 32 13.56 8.15 5.80
C ALA A 32 14.97 8.64 5.52
N GLY A 33 15.15 9.90 5.14
CA GLY A 33 16.45 10.45 4.78
C GLY A 33 17.00 9.87 3.48
N TRP A 34 16.14 9.40 2.60
CA TRP A 34 16.52 8.71 1.36
C TRP A 34 16.47 9.63 0.14
N THR A 35 16.88 10.88 0.26
CA THR A 35 16.71 11.89 -0.78
C THR A 35 17.33 11.52 -2.14
N HIS A 36 18.47 10.81 -2.13
CA HIS A 36 19.12 10.38 -3.39
C HIS A 36 18.57 9.06 -3.90
N GLU A 37 18.08 8.22 -3.01
CA GLU A 37 17.55 6.89 -3.35
C GLU A 37 16.09 6.94 -3.69
N ALA A 38 15.40 7.99 -3.28
CA ALA A 38 13.99 8.19 -3.52
C ALA A 38 13.66 8.19 -5.00
N ASP A 39 14.40 8.92 -5.78
CA ASP A 39 14.19 8.98 -7.23
C ASP A 39 14.33 7.59 -7.84
N LEU A 40 15.32 6.84 -7.38
CA LEU A 40 15.56 5.49 -7.85
C LEU A 40 14.51 4.49 -7.36
N LEU A 41 14.01 4.68 -6.13
CA LEU A 41 13.06 3.76 -5.50
C LEU A 41 11.63 4.02 -5.94
N PHE A 42 11.27 5.28 -6.21
CA PHE A 42 9.88 5.67 -6.37
C PHE A 42 9.53 6.25 -7.74
N ASP A 43 10.51 6.67 -8.54
CA ASP A 43 10.29 7.16 -9.91
C ASP A 43 9.63 6.12 -10.80
N THR A 44 9.91 4.85 -10.56
CA THR A 44 9.37 3.75 -11.36
C THR A 44 8.18 3.05 -10.70
N ARG A 45 7.73 3.53 -9.53
CA ARG A 45 6.71 2.81 -8.76
C ARG A 45 5.34 2.87 -9.38
N THR A 46 4.98 4.01 -9.92
CA THR A 46 3.66 4.13 -10.50
C THR A 46 3.62 5.22 -11.55
N SER A 47 2.74 5.02 -12.50
CA SER A 47 2.40 5.99 -13.54
C SER A 47 0.88 5.93 -13.71
N ALA A 48 0.33 6.90 -14.43
CA ALA A 48 -1.09 6.88 -14.75
C ALA A 48 -1.48 5.59 -15.50
N GLU A 49 -0.61 5.13 -16.42
CA GLU A 49 -0.85 3.90 -17.18
C GLU A 49 -0.84 2.66 -16.29
N GLU A 50 0.11 2.57 -15.37
CA GLU A 50 0.19 1.46 -14.42
C GLU A 50 -1.04 1.42 -13.53
N LEU A 51 -1.45 2.57 -12.99
CA LEU A 51 -2.64 2.65 -12.17
C LEU A 51 -3.89 2.24 -12.92
N ALA A 52 -4.04 2.68 -14.15
CA ALA A 52 -5.17 2.28 -14.99
C ALA A 52 -5.18 0.76 -15.22
N GLY A 53 -4.01 0.18 -15.43
CA GLY A 53 -3.86 -1.28 -15.59
C GLY A 53 -4.24 -2.05 -14.34
N LEU A 54 -3.81 -1.57 -13.17
CA LEU A 54 -4.15 -2.18 -11.88
C LEU A 54 -5.67 -2.11 -11.62
N ILE A 55 -6.28 -0.98 -11.93
CA ILE A 55 -7.73 -0.78 -11.74
C ILE A 55 -8.52 -1.70 -12.66
N ALA A 56 -8.03 -1.93 -13.88
CA ALA A 56 -8.71 -2.79 -14.87
C ALA A 56 -8.54 -4.29 -14.59
N ASP A 57 -7.60 -4.68 -13.74
CA ASP A 57 -7.29 -6.07 -13.45
C ASP A 57 -8.33 -6.65 -12.48
N PRO A 58 -9.10 -7.71 -12.89
CA PRO A 58 -10.10 -8.30 -11.99
C PRO A 58 -9.51 -9.04 -10.78
N GLU A 59 -8.20 -9.34 -10.80
CA GLU A 59 -7.51 -9.97 -9.68
C GLU A 59 -6.98 -8.95 -8.67
N ARG A 60 -7.35 -7.68 -8.84
CA ARG A 60 -6.90 -6.58 -7.99
C ARG A 60 -8.03 -5.62 -7.71
N VAL A 61 -7.92 -4.90 -6.61
CA VAL A 61 -8.79 -3.77 -6.32
C VAL A 61 -7.95 -2.69 -5.62
N ILE A 62 -8.16 -1.44 -6.01
CA ILE A 62 -7.63 -0.31 -5.28
C ILE A 62 -8.81 0.32 -4.55
N LEU A 63 -8.75 0.35 -3.22
CA LEU A 63 -9.76 1.02 -2.41
C LEU A 63 -9.33 2.47 -2.20
N LEU A 64 -10.25 3.37 -2.36
CA LEU A 64 -10.06 4.80 -2.14
C LEU A 64 -10.79 5.22 -0.87
N ALA A 65 -10.16 6.13 -0.12
CA ALA A 65 -10.80 6.80 1.00
C ALA A 65 -11.04 8.26 0.64
N HIS A 66 -12.29 8.69 0.78
CA HIS A 66 -12.69 10.07 0.53
C HIS A 66 -13.27 10.70 1.78
N ASP A 67 -12.96 11.97 1.99
CA ASP A 67 -13.65 12.84 2.94
C ASP A 67 -14.42 13.85 2.10
N GLY A 68 -15.73 13.65 1.96
CA GLY A 68 -16.52 14.36 0.95
C GLY A 68 -16.02 14.02 -0.45
N ASP A 69 -15.67 15.03 -1.21
CA ASP A 69 -15.15 14.88 -2.59
C ASP A 69 -13.61 14.79 -2.63
N ILE A 70 -12.96 14.85 -1.49
CA ILE A 70 -11.50 14.89 -1.42
C ILE A 70 -10.95 13.49 -1.22
N LEU A 71 -10.09 13.06 -2.14
CA LEU A 71 -9.36 11.79 -2.00
C LEU A 71 -8.24 11.96 -0.98
N ILE A 72 -8.27 11.17 0.08
CA ILE A 72 -7.35 11.29 1.22
C ILE A 72 -6.50 10.04 1.46
N GLY A 73 -6.76 8.94 0.79
CA GLY A 73 -5.96 7.74 0.96
C GLY A 73 -6.35 6.64 0.00
N CYS A 74 -5.52 5.62 -0.10
CA CYS A 74 -5.80 4.44 -0.90
C CYS A 74 -5.05 3.22 -0.36
N VAL A 75 -5.48 2.05 -0.81
CA VAL A 75 -4.79 0.78 -0.55
C VAL A 75 -5.14 -0.20 -1.67
N GLN A 76 -4.15 -0.99 -2.08
CA GLN A 76 -4.36 -2.04 -3.08
C GLN A 76 -4.46 -3.39 -2.39
N VAL A 77 -5.40 -4.22 -2.86
CA VAL A 77 -5.50 -5.64 -2.51
C VAL A 77 -5.45 -6.44 -3.80
N ALA A 78 -4.63 -7.48 -3.83
CA ALA A 78 -4.50 -8.36 -4.99
C ALA A 78 -4.64 -9.82 -4.55
N ARG A 79 -5.18 -10.65 -5.45
CA ARG A 79 -5.14 -12.09 -5.24
C ARG A 79 -3.68 -12.55 -5.39
N ALA A 80 -3.15 -13.25 -4.40
CA ALA A 80 -1.77 -13.73 -4.42
C ALA A 80 -1.68 -15.26 -4.42
N GLY A 81 -2.79 -15.94 -4.15
CA GLY A 81 -2.88 -17.40 -4.13
C GLY A 81 -4.32 -17.82 -3.92
N GLN A 82 -4.54 -19.10 -3.69
CA GLN A 82 -5.89 -19.64 -3.56
C GLN A 82 -6.65 -19.04 -2.37
N ASP A 83 -5.98 -18.87 -1.26
CA ASP A 83 -6.57 -18.29 -0.04
C ASP A 83 -5.74 -17.12 0.50
N LEU A 84 -4.85 -16.58 -0.33
CA LEU A 84 -3.90 -15.55 0.03
C LEU A 84 -4.15 -14.27 -0.77
N ALA A 85 -4.22 -13.15 -0.09
CA ALA A 85 -4.24 -11.82 -0.70
C ALA A 85 -2.95 -11.07 -0.37
N TYR A 86 -2.58 -10.14 -1.23
CA TYR A 86 -1.44 -9.25 -1.07
C TYR A 86 -1.93 -7.83 -0.86
N LEU A 87 -1.41 -7.17 0.17
CA LEU A 87 -1.69 -5.76 0.44
C LEU A 87 -0.53 -4.91 -0.07
N GLY A 88 -0.85 -3.86 -0.82
CA GLY A 88 0.15 -2.93 -1.32
C GLY A 88 -0.39 -1.51 -1.36
N MET A 89 0.49 -0.57 -1.62
CA MET A 89 0.16 0.84 -1.85
C MET A 89 -0.68 1.49 -0.75
N LEU A 90 -0.50 1.09 0.51
CA LEU A 90 -1.18 1.76 1.61
C LEU A 90 -0.68 3.21 1.69
N THR A 91 -1.55 4.15 1.39
CA THR A 91 -1.19 5.56 1.20
C THR A 91 -2.18 6.44 1.93
N VAL A 92 -1.67 7.39 2.70
CA VAL A 92 -2.47 8.39 3.41
C VAL A 92 -1.95 9.77 3.02
N GLU A 93 -2.86 10.71 2.77
CA GLU A 93 -2.50 12.10 2.52
C GLU A 93 -1.53 12.55 3.62
N PRO A 94 -0.33 13.09 3.26
CA PRO A 94 0.69 13.41 4.25
C PRO A 94 0.21 14.32 5.40
N THR A 95 -0.71 15.23 5.12
CA THR A 95 -1.25 16.13 6.15
C THR A 95 -2.19 15.44 7.13
N LEU A 96 -2.61 14.21 6.83
CA LEU A 96 -3.55 13.43 7.64
C LEU A 96 -2.91 12.20 8.27
N GLN A 97 -1.59 12.07 8.22
CA GLN A 97 -0.91 10.99 8.91
C GLN A 97 -1.10 11.12 10.42
N ALA A 98 -1.14 9.98 11.11
CA ALA A 98 -1.46 9.88 12.54
C ALA A 98 -2.93 10.21 12.88
N SER A 99 -3.82 10.29 11.89
CA SER A 99 -5.26 10.52 12.11
C SER A 99 -6.03 9.22 12.35
N GLY A 100 -5.39 8.05 12.24
CA GLY A 100 -6.06 6.75 12.28
C GLY A 100 -6.59 6.28 10.93
N LEU A 101 -6.41 7.06 9.87
CA LEU A 101 -6.88 6.71 8.53
C LEU A 101 -6.18 5.47 7.98
N GLY A 102 -4.87 5.34 8.20
CA GLY A 102 -4.12 4.16 7.75
C GLY A 102 -4.68 2.87 8.32
N ARG A 103 -5.04 2.87 9.59
CA ARG A 103 -5.67 1.73 10.23
C ARG A 103 -7.04 1.40 9.61
N ARG A 104 -7.84 2.41 9.34
CA ARG A 104 -9.14 2.23 8.71
C ARG A 104 -9.03 1.69 7.28
N LEU A 105 -8.03 2.16 6.52
CA LEU A 105 -7.73 1.62 5.20
C LEU A 105 -7.30 0.16 5.28
N LEU A 106 -6.46 -0.18 6.24
CA LEU A 106 -6.02 -1.56 6.45
C LEU A 106 -7.21 -2.46 6.77
N ASP A 107 -8.08 -2.02 7.68
CA ASP A 107 -9.28 -2.78 8.05
C ASP A 107 -10.20 -2.99 6.82
N ALA A 108 -10.39 -1.95 6.03
CA ALA A 108 -11.18 -2.03 4.79
C ALA A 108 -10.54 -3.00 3.79
N ALA A 109 -9.23 -2.98 3.67
CA ALA A 109 -8.50 -3.90 2.78
C ALA A 109 -8.66 -5.35 3.22
N GLU A 110 -8.58 -5.63 4.52
CA GLU A 110 -8.77 -6.98 5.05
C GLU A 110 -10.20 -7.49 4.79
N THR A 111 -11.18 -6.64 5.00
CA THR A 111 -12.57 -6.96 4.70
C THR A 111 -12.76 -7.26 3.21
N GLU A 112 -12.19 -6.44 2.35
CA GLU A 112 -12.28 -6.62 0.90
C GLU A 112 -11.58 -7.89 0.44
N ALA A 113 -10.43 -8.23 1.01
CA ALA A 113 -9.68 -9.45 0.69
C ALA A 113 -10.55 -10.70 0.94
N VAL A 114 -11.25 -10.72 2.04
CA VAL A 114 -12.16 -11.84 2.37
C VAL A 114 -13.37 -11.85 1.43
N ALA A 115 -14.03 -10.71 1.28
CA ALA A 115 -15.27 -10.63 0.52
C ALA A 115 -15.07 -10.86 -0.98
N ARG A 116 -14.02 -10.27 -1.55
CA ARG A 116 -13.78 -10.30 -3.00
C ARG A 116 -13.01 -11.53 -3.44
N PHE A 117 -11.99 -11.95 -2.67
CA PHE A 117 -11.06 -13.00 -3.10
C PHE A 117 -11.16 -14.27 -2.25
N GLY A 118 -12.00 -14.30 -1.23
CA GLY A 118 -12.09 -15.44 -0.33
C GLY A 118 -10.80 -15.69 0.44
N ALA A 119 -10.00 -14.66 0.67
CA ALA A 119 -8.72 -14.80 1.32
C ALA A 119 -8.88 -15.20 2.79
N ARG A 120 -7.98 -16.05 3.26
CA ARG A 120 -7.86 -16.45 4.66
C ARG A 120 -6.60 -15.88 5.28
N ARG A 121 -5.70 -15.34 4.47
CA ARG A 121 -4.45 -14.73 4.90
C ARG A 121 -4.15 -13.52 4.03
N MET A 122 -3.50 -12.55 4.62
CA MET A 122 -3.02 -11.37 3.92
C MET A 122 -1.51 -11.27 4.13
N GLU A 123 -0.76 -11.09 3.04
CA GLU A 123 0.66 -10.82 3.11
C GLU A 123 0.97 -9.42 2.62
N MET A 124 2.14 -8.93 3.01
CA MET A 124 2.70 -7.69 2.49
C MET A 124 4.22 -7.74 2.55
N THR A 125 4.87 -6.86 1.82
CA THR A 125 6.31 -6.68 1.87
C THR A 125 6.66 -5.31 2.43
N VAL A 126 7.65 -5.26 3.30
CA VAL A 126 8.15 -4.01 3.89
C VAL A 126 9.67 -4.03 3.78
N ILE A 127 10.27 -2.89 3.40
CA ILE A 127 11.72 -2.77 3.38
C ILE A 127 12.25 -3.02 4.78
N ARG A 128 13.23 -3.94 4.90
CA ARG A 128 13.78 -4.40 6.18
C ARG A 128 14.19 -3.26 7.11
N ARG A 129 14.73 -2.18 6.56
CA ARG A 129 15.23 -1.04 7.35
C ARG A 129 14.12 -0.19 7.97
N ARG A 130 12.87 -0.40 7.55
CA ARG A 130 11.74 0.38 8.06
C ARG A 130 11.14 -0.27 9.31
N ALA A 131 11.95 -0.28 10.37
CA ALA A 131 11.58 -0.92 11.63
C ALA A 131 10.29 -0.35 12.24
N GLU A 132 10.07 0.96 12.10
CA GLU A 132 8.85 1.63 12.61
C GLU A 132 7.59 1.14 11.90
N LEU A 133 7.68 0.98 10.57
CA LEU A 133 6.57 0.50 9.77
C LEU A 133 6.27 -0.97 10.07
N ILE A 134 7.32 -1.79 10.19
CA ILE A 134 7.17 -3.18 10.59
C ILE A 134 6.47 -3.28 11.96
N ALA A 135 6.89 -2.47 12.93
CA ALA A 135 6.27 -2.43 14.25
C ALA A 135 4.80 -2.00 14.18
N TRP A 136 4.48 -1.06 13.30
CA TRP A 136 3.11 -0.59 13.09
C TRP A 136 2.22 -1.73 12.59
N TYR A 137 2.68 -2.50 11.61
CA TYR A 137 1.93 -3.66 11.10
C TYR A 137 1.84 -4.78 12.13
N ARG A 138 2.92 -5.01 12.89
CA ARG A 138 2.89 -6.04 13.94
C ARG A 138 1.82 -5.76 15.00
N ARG A 139 1.64 -4.51 15.37
CA ARG A 139 0.57 -4.14 16.31
C ARG A 139 -0.82 -4.43 15.76
N ARG A 140 -0.95 -4.60 14.46
CA ARG A 140 -2.21 -4.91 13.79
C ARG A 140 -2.36 -6.38 13.42
N GLY A 141 -1.46 -7.21 13.96
CA GLY A 141 -1.58 -8.65 13.85
C GLY A 141 -0.72 -9.30 12.77
N TYR A 142 0.08 -8.51 12.05
CA TYR A 142 1.00 -9.05 11.05
C TYR A 142 2.28 -9.52 11.73
N ALA A 143 2.83 -10.64 11.24
CA ALA A 143 4.07 -11.20 11.78
C ALA A 143 5.02 -11.55 10.64
N PRO A 144 6.34 -11.39 10.85
CA PRO A 144 7.33 -11.83 9.87
C PRO A 144 7.23 -13.34 9.63
N THR A 145 7.28 -13.71 8.35
CA THR A 145 7.23 -15.13 7.95
C THR A 145 8.60 -15.78 7.90
N GLY A 146 9.67 -14.99 7.91
CA GLY A 146 11.02 -15.45 7.64
C GLY A 146 11.39 -15.38 6.16
N GLU A 147 10.44 -15.23 5.28
CA GLU A 147 10.70 -15.04 3.85
C GLU A 147 11.21 -13.64 3.59
N THR A 148 12.16 -13.50 2.66
CA THR A 148 12.64 -12.21 2.17
C THR A 148 12.50 -12.20 0.65
N ARG A 149 12.38 -10.99 0.08
CA ARG A 149 12.31 -10.80 -1.37
C ARG A 149 13.25 -9.66 -1.76
N PRO A 150 13.97 -9.81 -2.90
CA PRO A 150 14.87 -8.74 -3.33
C PRO A 150 14.09 -7.51 -3.76
N PHE A 151 14.64 -6.34 -3.47
CA PHE A 151 14.11 -5.09 -3.99
C PHE A 151 14.41 -5.02 -5.50
N PRO A 152 13.43 -4.70 -6.35
CA PRO A 152 13.56 -4.81 -7.80
C PRO A 152 14.33 -3.62 -8.41
N VAL A 153 15.63 -3.55 -8.13
CA VAL A 153 16.53 -2.56 -8.72
C VAL A 153 17.76 -3.24 -9.31
N ASP A 154 18.35 -2.61 -10.32
CA ASP A 154 19.56 -3.08 -10.95
C ASP A 154 20.58 -1.92 -10.96
N PRO A 155 21.79 -2.10 -10.38
CA PRO A 155 22.28 -3.30 -9.70
C PRO A 155 21.53 -3.60 -8.39
N PRO A 156 21.57 -4.86 -7.91
CA PRO A 156 20.89 -5.24 -6.67
C PRO A 156 21.35 -4.45 -5.47
N ARG A 157 20.41 -4.13 -4.59
CA ARG A 157 20.68 -3.39 -3.35
C ARG A 157 20.16 -4.20 -2.14
N PRO A 158 21.01 -5.09 -1.56
CA PRO A 158 20.57 -5.95 -0.46
C PRO A 158 20.05 -5.21 0.77
N GLU A 159 20.51 -3.98 1.01
CA GLU A 159 20.04 -3.15 2.12
C GLU A 159 18.58 -2.73 1.98
N LEU A 160 18.02 -2.86 0.77
CA LEU A 160 16.63 -2.56 0.48
C LEU A 160 15.76 -3.81 0.39
N GLU A 161 16.30 -4.95 0.83
CA GLU A 161 15.55 -6.20 0.85
C GLU A 161 14.22 -6.06 1.57
N PHE A 162 13.20 -6.72 1.03
CA PHE A 162 11.89 -6.80 1.66
C PHE A 162 11.83 -7.95 2.66
N VAL A 163 11.18 -7.72 3.79
CA VAL A 163 10.69 -8.80 4.65
C VAL A 163 9.21 -9.01 4.37
N VAL A 164 8.75 -10.25 4.44
CA VAL A 164 7.36 -10.60 4.22
C VAL A 164 6.65 -10.74 5.56
N LEU A 165 5.57 -10.00 5.71
CA LEU A 165 4.68 -10.08 6.87
C LEU A 165 3.37 -10.72 6.47
N GLU A 166 2.74 -11.46 7.37
CA GLU A 166 1.50 -12.16 7.10
C GLU A 166 0.57 -12.13 8.31
N LYS A 167 -0.74 -12.12 8.04
CA LYS A 167 -1.79 -12.16 9.06
C LYS A 167 -2.89 -13.11 8.61
N ALA A 168 -3.38 -13.94 9.53
CA ALA A 168 -4.60 -14.71 9.32
C ALA A 168 -5.82 -13.80 9.42
N LEU A 169 -6.71 -13.92 8.45
CA LEU A 169 -7.92 -13.09 8.38
C LEU A 169 -9.14 -13.81 8.96
#